data_c34d0cfb7e4d15842f0b172afbc2ffa9
#
_entry.id   c34d0cfb7e4d15842f0b172afbc2ffa9
#
_cell.length_a   1.000
_cell.length_b   1.000
_cell.length_c   1.000
_cell.angle_alpha   90.00
_cell.angle_beta   90.00
_cell.angle_gamma   90.00
#
_symmetry.space_group_name_H-M   'P 1'
#
loop_
_entity.id
_entity.type
_entity.pdbx_description
1 polymer ?
#
loop_
_entity_poly.entity_id
_entity_poly.type
_entity_poly.pdbx_seq_one_letter_code
_entity_poly.pdbx_strand_id
1 'polypeptide(L)'
;MSVSGSATARGLQECESVPEKLFPVTAGPGKTGSDVNARAASRPGAGRRDFQCHPSGDGSPHLPGGLKIAFNALSINVLNLHIRIKMPIFVYEVGHFVLNMGKDMIIKMLQEQLEAANAVNFQLNMTVSNLNATVSELRATVKGMKRTISNLEDLLKDRDASLSKAKSQMRGLSKMVENKSERQKASPAEAKTEEERQAERERKAAERKARGNNGAKRDMHFEMKTVEKDIYPEGAADGQKAAFDRVRDVVRYIMIPPRFIKEVLHIHTIKAGDRLVSARAPQTPIQNSSFDGSFIAGIAQLRYLYSMPVERIVNYFSENGFNLDKQTAHGLLKKTAGMFENLYRAMRSAVKEDNYICADETYHKVLVNADENAGKGIRKGYVWVILAAHLGLTYFFYDNGSRSEEVILKELGGYSGTIQSDGLKAYKKVEATSGGKVRRLACLQHCKRDFLDMKGNPDADRILELCNDIYGNERKHKIGENGWTAEDNLKWRQEYAPPILKKLKKTFLKVQAQTDKYPPTSQMHKAANYFLNEWSGIEAIPTAGDYSWDNNQIERINRYVSLSRKNSLFFGSHAGAERGCVFYSLACSCRLHRINFFEYLSDLLNRMAEMPNGTPVEAYRNLLPDKWTKKEQSK
;
A
#
# COMPACT_ATOMS: atom_id res chain seq x y z
N MET A 1 -37.16 62.16 -9.42
CA MET A 1 -37.02 62.04 -10.85
C MET A 1 -36.39 60.71 -11.11
N SER A 2 -37.18 59.67 -11.26
CA SER A 2 -37.69 59.08 -12.51
C SER A 2 -36.55 58.65 -13.44
N VAL A 3 -36.41 57.45 -13.93
CA VAL A 3 -37.33 56.45 -14.49
C VAL A 3 -36.51 55.17 -14.69
N SER A 4 -36.80 54.00 -14.24
CA SER A 4 -37.56 52.89 -14.81
C SER A 4 -36.99 52.16 -16.02
N GLY A 5 -37.11 50.88 -15.98
CA GLY A 5 -37.23 49.93 -17.06
C GLY A 5 -36.39 48.69 -16.86
N SER A 6 -36.84 47.59 -16.39
CA SER A 6 -37.82 46.57 -16.74
C SER A 6 -37.44 45.69 -17.92
N ALA A 7 -37.56 44.44 -17.65
CA ALA A 7 -38.01 43.30 -18.47
C ALA A 7 -36.93 42.52 -19.20
N THR A 8 -36.96 41.25 -19.39
CA THR A 8 -37.84 40.10 -19.16
C THR A 8 -37.14 38.86 -19.65
N ALA A 9 -37.35 37.81 -18.97
CA ALA A 9 -37.42 36.39 -19.25
C ALA A 9 -37.46 35.80 -20.68
N ARG A 10 -37.09 34.50 -20.71
CA ARG A 10 -37.31 33.41 -21.67
C ARG A 10 -36.06 33.08 -22.50
N GLY A 11 -35.68 31.85 -22.73
CA GLY A 11 -36.42 30.60 -22.81
C GLY A 11 -35.52 29.40 -22.88
N LEU A 12 -36.08 28.33 -22.46
CA LEU A 12 -35.64 26.94 -22.65
C LEU A 12 -35.68 26.59 -24.16
N GLN A 13 -34.65 25.89 -24.65
CA GLN A 13 -34.83 24.98 -25.76
C GLN A 13 -33.86 23.81 -25.75
N GLU A 14 -34.43 22.68 -25.99
CA GLU A 14 -33.99 21.30 -26.03
C GLU A 14 -32.87 21.05 -27.05
N CYS A 15 -32.00 20.11 -26.72
CA CYS A 15 -31.02 19.56 -27.66
C CYS A 15 -31.53 18.27 -28.27
N GLU A 16 -31.62 18.32 -29.57
CA GLU A 16 -31.87 17.16 -30.43
C GLU A 16 -30.61 16.30 -30.62
N SER A 17 -30.87 15.03 -30.78
CA SER A 17 -30.03 13.90 -31.12
C SER A 17 -29.36 14.01 -32.48
N VAL A 18 -28.14 13.49 -32.66
CA VAL A 18 -27.43 13.27 -33.92
C VAL A 18 -27.14 11.78 -34.11
N PRO A 19 -27.36 11.23 -35.34
CA PRO A 19 -27.42 9.79 -35.56
C PRO A 19 -26.10 9.13 -35.92
N GLU A 20 -26.06 7.82 -35.67
CA GLU A 20 -25.07 6.85 -36.15
C GLU A 20 -24.93 6.85 -37.65
N LYS A 21 -23.72 6.78 -38.18
CA LYS A 21 -23.43 6.35 -39.54
C LYS A 21 -22.57 5.09 -39.55
N LEU A 22 -23.20 4.04 -40.01
CA LEU A 22 -22.62 2.78 -40.49
C LEU A 22 -21.66 3.04 -41.68
N PHE A 23 -20.58 2.28 -41.76
CA PHE A 23 -19.83 2.01 -42.98
C PHE A 23 -19.68 0.50 -43.20
N PRO A 24 -19.69 0.06 -44.46
CA PRO A 24 -20.03 -1.30 -44.85
C PRO A 24 -18.81 -2.20 -45.02
N VAL A 25 -19.11 -3.49 -44.83
CA VAL A 25 -18.27 -4.66 -45.10
C VAL A 25 -18.15 -4.81 -46.64
N THR A 26 -16.92 -4.99 -47.14
CA THR A 26 -16.70 -5.62 -48.44
C THR A 26 -15.85 -6.86 -48.28
N ALA A 27 -16.40 -7.96 -48.80
CA ALA A 27 -15.81 -9.27 -48.89
C ALA A 27 -15.13 -9.53 -50.24
N GLY A 28 -14.12 -10.37 -50.22
CA GLY A 28 -13.78 -11.32 -51.24
C GLY A 28 -12.47 -11.10 -52.00
N PRO A 29 -12.01 -12.09 -52.83
CA PRO A 29 -11.89 -13.51 -52.52
C PRO A 29 -10.52 -14.14 -52.90
N GLY A 30 -10.23 -15.31 -52.32
CA GLY A 30 -9.73 -16.51 -53.01
C GLY A 30 -8.32 -16.58 -53.60
N LYS A 31 -7.58 -17.57 -53.24
CA LYS A 31 -7.12 -18.76 -53.98
C LYS A 31 -5.86 -19.37 -53.36
N THR A 32 -5.99 -20.59 -52.94
CA THR A 32 -5.39 -21.86 -53.44
C THR A 32 -3.87 -22.00 -53.38
N GLY A 33 -3.46 -23.06 -52.74
CA GLY A 33 -2.35 -23.87 -53.21
C GLY A 33 -1.53 -24.53 -52.10
N SER A 34 -1.86 -25.80 -51.83
CA SER A 34 -1.06 -27.03 -51.78
C SER A 34 0.19 -27.09 -50.90
N ASP A 35 0.12 -27.99 -50.05
CA ASP A 35 0.81 -29.26 -49.84
C ASP A 35 2.05 -29.34 -48.91
N VAL A 36 1.96 -30.32 -48.08
CA VAL A 36 2.82 -31.46 -47.73
C VAL A 36 3.51 -31.46 -46.36
N ASN A 37 2.99 -32.36 -45.53
CA ASN A 37 3.69 -33.27 -44.61
C ASN A 37 4.52 -32.70 -43.44
N ALA A 38 4.42 -33.12 -42.25
CA ALA A 38 4.14 -34.37 -41.57
C ALA A 38 4.51 -34.26 -40.07
N ARG A 39 3.73 -34.97 -39.27
CA ARG A 39 4.09 -35.59 -37.96
C ARG A 39 4.38 -34.67 -36.76
N ALA A 40 3.65 -34.75 -35.77
CA ALA A 40 3.27 -35.71 -34.77
C ALA A 40 3.04 -35.06 -33.40
N ALA A 41 2.06 -35.56 -32.72
CA ALA A 41 1.88 -35.72 -31.27
C ALA A 41 1.32 -34.54 -30.45
N SER A 42 0.01 -34.57 -30.34
CA SER A 42 -0.78 -34.72 -29.11
C SER A 42 -0.55 -33.80 -27.90
N ARG A 43 -1.51 -32.97 -27.62
CA ARG A 43 -2.47 -33.05 -26.50
C ARG A 43 -3.44 -31.86 -26.47
N PRO A 44 -4.70 -32.07 -26.08
CA PRO A 44 -5.75 -31.05 -26.27
C PRO A 44 -5.81 -30.05 -25.14
N GLY A 45 -5.94 -28.77 -25.51
CA GLY A 45 -6.21 -27.67 -24.62
C GLY A 45 -7.69 -27.60 -24.24
N ALA A 46 -7.95 -27.46 -22.94
CA ALA A 46 -9.26 -27.19 -22.40
C ALA A 46 -9.69 -25.75 -22.75
N GLY A 47 -10.82 -25.64 -23.43
CA GLY A 47 -11.43 -24.38 -23.81
C GLY A 47 -11.92 -23.59 -22.61
N ARG A 48 -11.56 -22.32 -22.56
CA ARG A 48 -12.19 -21.31 -21.69
C ARG A 48 -13.60 -21.05 -22.20
N ARG A 49 -14.59 -21.16 -21.32
CA ARG A 49 -15.92 -20.58 -21.51
C ARG A 49 -16.00 -19.29 -20.71
N ASP A 50 -16.19 -18.19 -21.44
CA ASP A 50 -16.53 -16.90 -20.89
C ASP A 50 -17.93 -16.95 -20.29
N PHE A 51 -18.04 -16.55 -19.01
CA PHE A 51 -19.32 -16.26 -18.37
C PHE A 51 -19.56 -14.75 -18.43
N GLN A 52 -20.43 -14.33 -19.33
CA GLN A 52 -21.08 -13.02 -19.28
C GLN A 52 -22.22 -13.08 -18.28
N CYS A 53 -22.17 -12.22 -17.27
CA CYS A 53 -23.30 -11.97 -16.36
C CYS A 53 -24.09 -10.76 -16.87
N HIS A 54 -25.35 -10.97 -17.21
CA HIS A 54 -26.34 -9.91 -17.25
C HIS A 54 -27.21 -9.95 -15.99
N PRO A 55 -27.57 -8.80 -15.43
CA PRO A 55 -28.41 -8.72 -14.25
C PRO A 55 -29.87 -8.51 -14.63
N SER A 56 -30.73 -9.44 -14.27
CA SER A 56 -32.16 -9.15 -14.09
C SER A 56 -32.83 -10.22 -13.23
N GLY A 57 -33.38 -9.78 -12.10
CA GLY A 57 -34.63 -10.19 -11.52
C GLY A 57 -34.73 -11.56 -10.88
N ASP A 58 -35.06 -11.51 -9.59
CA ASP A 58 -35.73 -12.48 -8.76
C ASP A 58 -35.00 -13.78 -8.39
N GLY A 59 -34.62 -13.73 -7.12
CA GLY A 59 -33.88 -14.76 -6.46
C GLY A 59 -34.68 -15.98 -6.06
N SER A 60 -34.31 -17.06 -6.59
CA SER A 60 -34.18 -18.32 -5.88
C SER A 60 -33.29 -19.24 -6.70
N PRO A 61 -32.28 -19.91 -6.11
CA PRO A 61 -31.47 -20.83 -6.85
C PRO A 61 -32.21 -22.16 -7.01
N HIS A 62 -32.94 -22.29 -8.10
CA HIS A 62 -33.32 -23.60 -8.60
C HIS A 62 -32.05 -24.31 -9.11
N LEU A 63 -31.59 -25.31 -8.38
CA LEU A 63 -30.64 -26.28 -8.89
C LEU A 63 -31.29 -26.99 -10.08
N PRO A 64 -30.67 -26.99 -11.28
CA PRO A 64 -31.25 -27.66 -12.43
C PRO A 64 -31.34 -29.17 -12.16
N GLY A 65 -32.56 -29.71 -12.30
CA GLY A 65 -32.82 -31.14 -12.22
C GLY A 65 -32.06 -32.03 -13.22
N GLY A 66 -31.28 -31.43 -14.12
CA GLY A 66 -30.45 -32.09 -15.11
C GLY A 66 -29.21 -32.83 -14.55
N LEU A 67 -28.69 -32.42 -13.40
CA LEU A 67 -27.51 -33.11 -12.82
C LEU A 67 -27.88 -34.45 -12.18
N LYS A 68 -29.12 -34.63 -11.67
CA LYS A 68 -29.59 -35.91 -11.11
C LYS A 68 -29.78 -36.98 -12.19
N ILE A 69 -30.20 -36.56 -13.39
CA ILE A 69 -30.44 -37.50 -14.51
C ILE A 69 -29.10 -37.88 -15.16
N ALA A 70 -28.13 -36.96 -15.22
CA ALA A 70 -26.81 -37.23 -15.78
C ALA A 70 -25.97 -38.20 -14.93
N PHE A 71 -26.04 -38.11 -13.60
CA PHE A 71 -25.32 -39.04 -12.71
C PHE A 71 -25.90 -40.44 -12.73
N ASN A 72 -27.22 -40.60 -12.77
CA ASN A 72 -27.86 -41.91 -12.91
C ASN A 72 -27.64 -42.52 -14.31
N ALA A 73 -27.65 -41.71 -15.36
CA ALA A 73 -27.40 -42.17 -16.73
C ALA A 73 -25.92 -42.59 -16.93
N LEU A 74 -24.95 -41.87 -16.31
CA LEU A 74 -23.54 -42.24 -16.40
C LEU A 74 -23.23 -43.54 -15.64
N SER A 75 -23.81 -43.74 -14.45
CA SER A 75 -23.63 -44.95 -13.65
C SER A 75 -24.24 -46.19 -14.34
N ILE A 76 -25.41 -46.05 -14.97
CA ILE A 76 -26.07 -47.15 -15.71
C ILE A 76 -25.34 -47.41 -17.02
N ASN A 77 -24.80 -46.42 -17.70
CA ASN A 77 -24.05 -46.61 -18.95
C ASN A 77 -22.67 -47.27 -18.72
N VAL A 78 -21.97 -46.92 -17.62
CA VAL A 78 -20.69 -47.56 -17.28
C VAL A 78 -20.91 -49.06 -16.90
N LEU A 79 -21.99 -49.36 -16.18
CA LEU A 79 -22.34 -50.73 -15.84
C LEU A 79 -22.76 -51.52 -17.08
N ASN A 80 -23.55 -50.94 -17.97
CA ASN A 80 -23.96 -51.57 -19.25
C ASN A 80 -22.78 -51.74 -20.21
N LEU A 81 -21.83 -50.82 -20.23
CA LEU A 81 -20.62 -50.93 -21.04
C LEU A 81 -19.70 -52.07 -20.54
N HIS A 82 -19.58 -52.18 -19.21
CA HIS A 82 -18.79 -53.26 -18.59
C HIS A 82 -19.39 -54.65 -18.84
N ILE A 83 -20.71 -54.76 -18.80
CA ILE A 83 -21.45 -56.02 -19.12
C ILE A 83 -21.35 -56.34 -20.61
N ARG A 84 -21.45 -55.33 -21.50
CA ARG A 84 -21.37 -55.56 -22.97
C ARG A 84 -19.97 -55.91 -23.47
N ILE A 85 -18.91 -55.45 -22.83
CA ILE A 85 -17.52 -55.72 -23.26
C ILE A 85 -17.00 -57.06 -22.69
N LYS A 86 -17.34 -57.41 -21.46
CA LYS A 86 -16.84 -58.65 -20.84
C LYS A 86 -17.67 -59.91 -21.16
N MET A 87 -18.98 -59.77 -21.41
CA MET A 87 -19.83 -60.95 -21.70
C MET A 87 -19.46 -61.64 -23.02
N PRO A 88 -19.20 -61.00 -24.15
CA PRO A 88 -18.81 -61.69 -25.37
C PRO A 88 -17.46 -62.38 -25.27
N ILE A 89 -16.49 -61.80 -24.58
CA ILE A 89 -15.16 -62.45 -24.39
C ILE A 89 -15.27 -63.64 -23.47
N PHE A 90 -16.05 -63.51 -22.39
CA PHE A 90 -16.30 -64.63 -21.46
C PHE A 90 -17.03 -65.82 -22.10
N VAL A 91 -18.02 -65.54 -22.95
CA VAL A 91 -18.75 -66.59 -23.67
C VAL A 91 -17.85 -67.26 -24.70
N TYR A 92 -16.92 -66.54 -25.33
CA TYR A 92 -15.99 -67.16 -26.31
C TYR A 92 -14.90 -68.01 -25.62
N GLU A 93 -14.32 -67.52 -24.52
CA GLU A 93 -13.33 -68.30 -23.73
C GLU A 93 -13.95 -69.52 -23.06
N VAL A 94 -15.15 -69.43 -22.49
CA VAL A 94 -15.88 -70.56 -21.88
C VAL A 94 -16.32 -71.52 -22.93
N GLY A 95 -16.74 -71.10 -24.12
CA GLY A 95 -17.14 -71.99 -25.23
C GLY A 95 -16.00 -72.86 -25.72
N HIS A 96 -14.76 -72.42 -25.75
CA HIS A 96 -13.59 -73.19 -26.17
C HIS A 96 -13.10 -74.16 -25.07
N PHE A 97 -13.31 -73.81 -23.79
CA PHE A 97 -12.93 -74.66 -22.65
C PHE A 97 -13.95 -75.76 -22.35
N VAL A 98 -15.22 -75.55 -22.65
CA VAL A 98 -16.33 -76.43 -22.38
C VAL A 98 -16.33 -77.66 -23.31
N LEU A 99 -15.72 -77.62 -24.50
CA LEU A 99 -15.63 -78.74 -25.44
C LEU A 99 -14.74 -79.89 -24.94
N ASN A 100 -13.90 -79.68 -23.92
CA ASN A 100 -12.94 -80.66 -23.42
C ASN A 100 -13.13 -81.07 -21.93
N MET A 101 -14.14 -80.57 -21.23
CA MET A 101 -14.36 -80.89 -19.81
C MET A 101 -15.61 -81.76 -19.57
N GLY A 102 -15.56 -82.66 -18.62
CA GLY A 102 -16.72 -83.44 -18.17
C GLY A 102 -17.79 -82.55 -17.50
N LYS A 103 -19.08 -82.88 -17.64
CA LYS A 103 -20.22 -82.08 -17.15
C LYS A 103 -20.11 -81.68 -15.68
N ASP A 104 -19.56 -82.49 -14.81
CA ASP A 104 -19.45 -82.28 -13.39
C ASP A 104 -18.41 -81.18 -13.07
N MET A 105 -17.34 -81.08 -13.85
CA MET A 105 -16.30 -80.02 -13.68
C MET A 105 -16.79 -78.65 -14.14
N ILE A 106 -17.63 -78.61 -15.16
CA ILE A 106 -18.28 -77.41 -15.64
C ILE A 106 -19.27 -76.87 -14.59
N ILE A 107 -20.08 -77.78 -14.01
CA ILE A 107 -21.03 -77.37 -12.94
C ILE A 107 -20.29 -76.80 -11.74
N LYS A 108 -19.20 -77.39 -11.29
CA LYS A 108 -18.39 -76.94 -10.17
C LYS A 108 -17.78 -75.54 -10.44
N MET A 109 -17.24 -75.37 -11.63
CA MET A 109 -16.66 -74.09 -12.04
C MET A 109 -17.70 -72.92 -12.12
N LEU A 110 -18.91 -73.26 -12.59
CA LEU A 110 -20.02 -72.28 -12.62
C LEU A 110 -20.54 -71.93 -11.20
N GLN A 111 -20.54 -72.95 -10.29
CA GLN A 111 -20.89 -72.74 -8.88
C GLN A 111 -19.86 -71.78 -8.18
N GLU A 112 -18.55 -72.03 -8.35
CA GLU A 112 -17.51 -71.24 -7.79
C GLU A 112 -17.56 -69.77 -8.33
N GLN A 113 -17.87 -69.61 -9.64
CA GLN A 113 -18.05 -68.25 -10.22
C GLN A 113 -19.31 -67.57 -9.71
N LEU A 114 -20.40 -68.31 -9.48
CA LEU A 114 -21.63 -67.77 -8.92
C LEU A 114 -21.42 -67.31 -7.46
N GLU A 115 -20.70 -68.07 -6.66
CA GLU A 115 -20.34 -67.67 -5.29
C GLU A 115 -19.45 -66.44 -5.26
N ALA A 116 -18.44 -66.39 -6.13
CA ALA A 116 -17.58 -65.18 -6.26
C ALA A 116 -18.40 -63.97 -6.70
N ALA A 117 -19.30 -64.11 -7.67
CA ALA A 117 -20.18 -63.03 -8.11
C ALA A 117 -21.13 -62.56 -7.00
N ASN A 118 -21.68 -63.48 -6.22
CA ASN A 118 -22.54 -63.16 -5.08
C ASN A 118 -21.75 -62.42 -3.96
N ALA A 119 -20.52 -62.81 -3.69
CA ALA A 119 -19.66 -62.11 -2.72
C ALA A 119 -19.35 -60.68 -3.18
N VAL A 120 -19.05 -60.46 -4.46
CA VAL A 120 -18.84 -59.12 -5.03
C VAL A 120 -20.12 -58.28 -4.95
N ASN A 121 -21.28 -58.84 -5.27
CA ASN A 121 -22.57 -58.17 -5.16
C ASN A 121 -22.90 -57.77 -3.72
N PHE A 122 -22.58 -58.65 -2.75
CA PHE A 122 -22.74 -58.33 -1.35
C PHE A 122 -21.87 -57.13 -0.92
N GLN A 123 -20.60 -57.11 -1.31
CA GLN A 123 -19.70 -55.99 -1.04
C GLN A 123 -20.14 -54.68 -1.73
N LEU A 124 -20.63 -54.79 -2.97
CA LEU A 124 -21.16 -53.62 -3.69
C LEU A 124 -22.40 -53.04 -2.99
N ASN A 125 -23.30 -53.89 -2.53
CA ASN A 125 -24.49 -53.46 -1.78
C ASN A 125 -24.13 -52.80 -0.45
N MET A 126 -23.12 -53.31 0.27
CA MET A 126 -22.59 -52.65 1.49
C MET A 126 -22.01 -51.28 1.16
N THR A 127 -21.25 -51.16 0.09
CA THR A 127 -20.65 -49.89 -0.35
C THR A 127 -21.74 -48.89 -0.73
N VAL A 128 -22.77 -49.30 -1.47
CA VAL A 128 -23.90 -48.45 -1.82
C VAL A 128 -24.67 -48.00 -0.58
N SER A 129 -24.84 -48.87 0.41
CA SER A 129 -25.47 -48.51 1.69
C SER A 129 -24.66 -47.44 2.44
N ASN A 130 -23.36 -47.61 2.54
CA ASN A 130 -22.45 -46.62 3.18
C ASN A 130 -22.45 -45.30 2.44
N LEU A 131 -22.41 -45.29 1.11
CA LEU A 131 -22.50 -44.07 0.31
C LEU A 131 -23.83 -43.34 0.53
N ASN A 132 -24.94 -44.06 0.63
CA ASN A 132 -26.25 -43.49 0.89
C ASN A 132 -26.32 -42.85 2.29
N ALA A 133 -25.70 -43.47 3.30
CA ALA A 133 -25.57 -42.89 4.64
C ALA A 133 -24.77 -41.57 4.59
N THR A 134 -23.60 -41.58 3.94
CA THR A 134 -22.75 -40.39 3.77
C THR A 134 -23.48 -39.26 3.03
N VAL A 135 -24.21 -39.58 1.97
CA VAL A 135 -25.03 -38.60 1.24
C VAL A 135 -26.12 -38.00 2.13
N SER A 136 -26.72 -38.81 3.01
CA SER A 136 -27.71 -38.31 3.98
C SER A 136 -27.11 -37.36 4.99
N GLU A 137 -25.92 -37.64 5.54
CA GLU A 137 -25.20 -36.79 6.45
C GLU A 137 -24.77 -35.45 5.78
N LEU A 138 -24.26 -35.53 4.56
CA LEU A 138 -23.90 -34.33 3.78
C LEU A 138 -25.13 -33.45 3.51
N ARG A 139 -26.28 -34.06 3.21
CA ARG A 139 -27.53 -33.31 3.04
C ARG A 139 -27.97 -32.61 4.33
N ALA A 140 -27.81 -33.24 5.48
CA ALA A 140 -28.11 -32.66 6.78
C ALA A 140 -27.16 -31.47 7.07
N THR A 141 -25.88 -31.65 6.80
CA THR A 141 -24.86 -30.60 6.96
C THR A 141 -25.14 -29.39 6.06
N VAL A 142 -25.46 -29.61 4.78
CA VAL A 142 -25.82 -28.53 3.84
C VAL A 142 -27.08 -27.80 4.31
N LYS A 143 -28.07 -28.52 4.86
CA LYS A 143 -29.26 -27.90 5.42
C LYS A 143 -28.95 -27.04 6.65
N GLY A 144 -28.03 -27.49 7.51
CA GLY A 144 -27.50 -26.72 8.64
C GLY A 144 -26.80 -25.44 8.19
N MET A 145 -25.87 -25.55 7.25
CA MET A 145 -25.16 -24.38 6.70
C MET A 145 -26.11 -23.36 6.05
N LYS A 146 -27.13 -23.80 5.32
CA LYS A 146 -28.15 -22.88 4.76
C LYS A 146 -28.89 -22.10 5.84
N ARG A 147 -29.24 -22.72 6.98
CA ARG A 147 -29.85 -22.01 8.11
C ARG A 147 -28.89 -20.98 8.71
N THR A 148 -27.61 -21.33 8.86
CA THR A 148 -26.60 -20.41 9.36
C THR A 148 -26.40 -19.21 8.45
N ILE A 149 -26.39 -19.42 7.13
CA ILE A 149 -26.29 -18.33 6.13
C ILE A 149 -27.50 -17.39 6.25
N SER A 150 -28.73 -17.94 6.33
CA SER A 150 -29.93 -17.11 6.48
C SER A 150 -29.89 -16.27 7.76
N ASN A 151 -29.45 -16.86 8.89
CA ASN A 151 -29.31 -16.13 10.15
C ASN A 151 -28.26 -15.01 10.06
N LEU A 152 -27.15 -15.26 9.34
CA LEU A 152 -26.11 -14.24 9.13
C LEU A 152 -26.58 -13.13 8.20
N GLU A 153 -27.38 -13.43 7.19
CA GLU A 153 -27.99 -12.43 6.29
C GLU A 153 -28.96 -11.53 7.07
N ASP A 154 -29.76 -12.08 7.97
CA ASP A 154 -30.66 -11.30 8.82
C ASP A 154 -29.88 -10.41 9.80
N LEU A 155 -28.81 -10.92 10.42
CA LEU A 155 -27.93 -10.13 11.27
C LEU A 155 -27.22 -8.99 10.50
N LEU A 156 -26.87 -9.22 9.23
CA LEU A 156 -26.30 -8.18 8.38
C LEU A 156 -27.30 -7.10 8.07
N LYS A 157 -28.55 -7.45 7.75
CA LYS A 157 -29.64 -6.48 7.53
C LYS A 157 -29.88 -5.62 8.77
N ASP A 158 -29.90 -6.21 9.96
CA ASP A 158 -30.09 -5.48 11.22
C ASP A 158 -28.92 -4.53 11.51
N ARG A 159 -27.69 -4.96 11.20
CA ARG A 159 -26.51 -4.10 11.33
C ARG A 159 -26.50 -2.96 10.32
N ASP A 160 -26.91 -3.20 9.08
CA ASP A 160 -27.02 -2.16 8.06
C ASP A 160 -28.10 -1.13 8.42
N ALA A 161 -29.24 -1.58 8.96
CA ALA A 161 -30.28 -0.70 9.48
C ALA A 161 -29.77 0.15 10.65
N SER A 162 -29.04 -0.46 11.59
CA SER A 162 -28.41 0.23 12.72
C SER A 162 -27.34 1.24 12.28
N LEU A 163 -26.53 0.89 11.30
CA LEU A 163 -25.52 1.77 10.71
C LEU A 163 -26.15 2.95 9.97
N SER A 164 -27.24 2.72 9.24
CA SER A 164 -28.02 3.78 8.58
C SER A 164 -28.60 4.75 9.58
N LYS A 165 -29.17 4.24 10.69
CA LYS A 165 -29.69 5.06 11.80
C LYS A 165 -28.59 5.87 12.47
N ALA A 166 -27.42 5.27 12.73
CA ALA A 166 -26.25 5.98 13.29
C ALA A 166 -25.72 7.08 12.35
N LYS A 167 -25.63 6.81 11.03
CA LYS A 167 -25.26 7.81 10.03
C LYS A 167 -26.26 8.98 9.97
N SER A 168 -27.56 8.70 10.08
CA SER A 168 -28.61 9.71 10.15
C SER A 168 -28.47 10.57 11.41
N GLN A 169 -28.22 9.94 12.57
CA GLN A 169 -27.97 10.65 13.82
C GLN A 169 -26.71 11.52 13.77
N MET A 170 -25.61 11.00 13.19
CA MET A 170 -24.38 11.79 12.98
C MET A 170 -24.61 13.00 12.07
N ARG A 171 -25.36 12.86 10.98
CA ARG A 171 -25.76 14.00 10.12
C ARG A 171 -26.61 15.01 10.87
N GLY A 172 -27.51 14.54 11.74
CA GLY A 172 -28.30 15.41 12.62
C GLY A 172 -27.42 16.18 13.61
N LEU A 173 -26.47 15.50 14.25
CA LEU A 173 -25.50 16.13 15.18
C LEU A 173 -24.55 17.09 14.46
N SER A 174 -24.07 16.76 13.25
CA SER A 174 -23.24 17.68 12.45
C SER A 174 -23.99 18.96 12.12
N LYS A 175 -25.25 18.86 11.68
CA LYS A 175 -26.10 20.05 11.45
C LYS A 175 -26.37 20.85 12.73
N MET A 176 -26.50 20.19 13.89
CA MET A 176 -26.65 20.88 15.18
C MET A 176 -25.35 21.59 15.59
N VAL A 177 -24.18 21.03 15.30
CA VAL A 177 -22.87 21.68 15.56
C VAL A 177 -22.65 22.85 14.62
N GLU A 178 -23.00 22.73 13.33
CA GLU A 178 -22.95 23.82 12.36
C GLU A 178 -23.89 24.94 12.77
N ASN A 179 -25.13 24.63 13.15
CA ASN A 179 -26.08 25.62 13.66
C ASN A 179 -25.65 26.25 15.00
N LYS A 180 -24.93 25.53 15.87
CA LYS A 180 -24.35 26.12 17.10
C LYS A 180 -23.20 27.07 16.80
N SER A 181 -22.38 26.78 15.80
CA SER A 181 -21.30 27.70 15.39
C SER A 181 -21.86 29.01 14.78
N GLU A 182 -22.98 28.94 14.10
CA GLU A 182 -23.69 30.13 13.61
C GLU A 182 -24.42 30.89 14.74
N ARG A 183 -25.02 30.17 15.73
CA ARG A 183 -25.66 30.80 16.89
C ARG A 183 -24.68 31.42 17.89
N GLN A 184 -23.44 30.93 17.98
CA GLN A 184 -22.39 31.60 18.79
C GLN A 184 -21.92 32.91 18.17
N LYS A 185 -22.25 33.24 16.91
CA LYS A 185 -22.05 34.54 16.31
C LYS A 185 -23.16 35.54 16.65
N ALA A 186 -24.21 35.11 17.31
CA ALA A 186 -25.36 35.91 17.68
C ALA A 186 -25.64 35.87 19.19
N SER A 187 -24.62 36.07 20.04
CA SER A 187 -24.87 36.60 21.38
C SER A 187 -25.03 38.12 21.25
N PRO A 188 -25.99 38.74 21.92
CA PRO A 188 -26.17 40.18 21.92
C PRO A 188 -25.03 40.80 22.75
N ALA A 189 -23.86 40.91 22.18
CA ALA A 189 -22.88 41.87 22.58
C ALA A 189 -23.28 43.20 21.92
N GLU A 190 -23.35 44.25 22.69
CA GLU A 190 -23.65 45.62 22.37
C GLU A 190 -23.33 45.97 20.92
N ALA A 191 -24.29 46.54 20.22
CA ALA A 191 -24.17 46.94 18.82
C ALA A 191 -22.97 47.85 18.67
N LYS A 192 -21.82 47.32 18.27
CA LYS A 192 -20.63 48.07 17.94
C LYS A 192 -21.01 49.15 16.93
N THR A 193 -20.61 50.36 17.20
CA THR A 193 -20.83 51.47 16.28
C THR A 193 -20.14 51.20 14.94
N GLU A 194 -20.59 51.86 13.88
CA GLU A 194 -20.01 51.64 12.53
C GLU A 194 -18.50 51.98 12.52
N GLU A 195 -18.08 52.95 13.34
CA GLU A 195 -16.68 53.33 13.53
C GLU A 195 -15.86 52.20 14.19
N GLU A 196 -16.40 51.52 15.19
CA GLU A 196 -15.73 50.39 15.84
C GLU A 196 -15.62 49.18 14.88
N ARG A 197 -16.62 48.98 14.03
CA ARG A 197 -16.57 47.94 12.98
C ARG A 197 -15.53 48.28 11.91
N GLN A 198 -15.38 49.55 11.58
CA GLN A 198 -14.41 50.02 10.61
C GLN A 198 -12.98 49.89 11.18
N ALA A 199 -12.76 50.33 12.42
CA ALA A 199 -11.48 50.17 13.12
C ALA A 199 -11.10 48.68 13.28
N GLU A 200 -12.04 47.77 13.54
CA GLU A 200 -11.80 46.33 13.60
C GLU A 200 -11.48 45.73 12.23
N ARG A 201 -12.10 46.20 11.14
CA ARG A 201 -11.78 45.83 9.76
C ARG A 201 -10.36 46.29 9.38
N GLU A 202 -10.00 47.49 9.73
CA GLU A 202 -8.66 48.06 9.48
C GLU A 202 -7.57 47.32 10.27
N ARG A 203 -7.84 47.04 11.57
CA ARG A 203 -6.94 46.20 12.38
C ARG A 203 -6.75 44.81 11.80
N LYS A 204 -7.84 44.11 11.42
CA LYS A 204 -7.79 42.80 10.77
C LYS A 204 -7.11 42.86 9.39
N ALA A 205 -7.23 43.98 8.67
CA ALA A 205 -6.53 44.18 7.41
C ALA A 205 -5.03 44.41 7.64
N ALA A 206 -4.66 45.19 8.66
CA ALA A 206 -3.27 45.39 9.09
C ALA A 206 -2.63 44.06 9.58
N GLU A 207 -3.35 43.27 10.40
CA GLU A 207 -2.91 41.95 10.85
C GLU A 207 -2.73 40.97 9.68
N ARG A 208 -3.61 41.02 8.66
CA ARG A 208 -3.45 40.22 7.43
C ARG A 208 -2.25 40.66 6.60
N LYS A 209 -2.00 41.98 6.57
CA LYS A 209 -0.84 42.56 5.88
C LYS A 209 0.48 42.26 6.60
N ALA A 210 0.47 42.26 7.94
CA ALA A 210 1.62 41.89 8.79
C ALA A 210 1.92 40.39 8.75
N ARG A 211 0.90 39.52 8.55
CA ARG A 211 1.08 38.06 8.39
C ARG A 211 1.70 37.64 7.06
N GLY A 212 1.96 38.55 6.16
CA GLY A 212 2.52 38.30 4.84
C GLY A 212 1.54 37.54 3.93
N ASN A 213 1.68 37.77 2.65
CA ASN A 213 0.84 37.18 1.62
C ASN A 213 1.01 35.66 1.62
N ASN A 214 -0.09 34.91 1.70
CA ASN A 214 -0.06 33.46 1.54
C ASN A 214 0.53 32.98 0.19
N GLY A 215 0.75 33.88 -0.75
CA GLY A 215 1.44 33.66 -2.01
C GLY A 215 2.93 33.32 -1.82
N ALA A 216 3.62 33.99 -0.89
CA ALA A 216 5.04 33.74 -0.61
C ALA A 216 5.33 32.30 -0.03
N LYS A 217 4.32 31.62 0.53
CA LYS A 217 4.48 30.24 1.05
C LYS A 217 4.49 29.17 -0.04
N ARG A 218 4.11 29.48 -1.27
CA ARG A 218 4.05 28.51 -2.38
C ARG A 218 5.43 28.25 -2.99
N ASP A 219 6.31 29.23 -2.89
CA ASP A 219 7.66 29.19 -3.48
C ASP A 219 8.72 28.60 -2.53
N MET A 220 8.30 28.15 -1.33
CA MET A 220 9.19 27.92 -0.17
C MET A 220 10.08 26.69 -0.24
N HIS A 221 9.99 25.80 -1.25
CA HIS A 221 10.70 24.52 -1.15
C HIS A 221 11.65 24.19 -2.30
N PHE A 222 11.48 24.81 -3.46
CA PHE A 222 12.35 24.61 -4.62
C PHE A 222 12.40 25.89 -5.46
N GLU A 223 13.56 26.18 -5.99
CA GLU A 223 13.76 27.30 -6.90
C GLU A 223 12.91 27.13 -8.16
N MET A 224 11.94 28.01 -8.38
CA MET A 224 11.13 28.03 -9.59
C MET A 224 11.78 28.93 -10.64
N LYS A 225 11.86 28.45 -11.88
CA LYS A 225 12.27 29.28 -13.01
C LYS A 225 11.26 30.41 -13.19
N THR A 226 11.65 31.64 -12.89
CA THR A 226 10.85 32.83 -13.12
C THR A 226 11.06 33.30 -14.55
N VAL A 227 9.97 33.56 -15.24
CA VAL A 227 9.97 34.17 -16.58
C VAL A 227 9.17 35.43 -16.50
N GLU A 228 9.83 36.57 -16.64
CA GLU A 228 9.22 37.89 -16.66
C GLU A 228 8.84 38.25 -18.09
N LYS A 229 7.67 38.87 -18.26
CA LYS A 229 7.17 39.35 -19.54
C LYS A 229 6.44 40.65 -19.33
N ASP A 230 6.84 41.67 -20.07
CA ASP A 230 6.11 42.93 -20.15
C ASP A 230 4.91 42.77 -21.09
N ILE A 231 3.76 43.20 -20.62
CA ILE A 231 2.50 43.17 -21.38
C ILE A 231 2.00 44.60 -21.51
N TYR A 232 1.96 45.08 -22.73
CA TYR A 232 1.48 46.39 -23.09
C TYR A 232 0.06 46.32 -23.68
N PRO A 233 -0.72 47.42 -23.60
CA PRO A 233 -2.00 47.52 -24.31
C PRO A 233 -1.83 47.32 -25.83
N GLU A 234 -2.84 46.77 -26.47
CA GLU A 234 -2.86 46.61 -27.94
C GLU A 234 -2.74 47.98 -28.62
N GLY A 235 -1.85 48.10 -29.58
CA GLY A 235 -1.62 49.34 -30.33
C GLY A 235 -0.67 50.34 -29.63
N ALA A 236 -0.07 49.99 -28.53
CA ALA A 236 0.91 50.86 -27.87
C ALA A 236 2.15 51.09 -28.74
N ALA A 237 2.46 52.34 -29.07
CA ALA A 237 3.67 52.72 -29.80
C ALA A 237 4.92 52.56 -28.93
N ASP A 238 6.09 52.35 -29.55
CA ASP A 238 7.33 52.12 -28.80
C ASP A 238 7.71 53.28 -27.87
N GLY A 239 7.41 54.51 -28.24
CA GLY A 239 7.61 55.69 -27.35
C GLY A 239 6.67 55.69 -26.15
N GLN A 240 5.48 55.11 -26.24
CA GLN A 240 4.53 55.00 -25.13
C GLN A 240 4.92 53.84 -24.17
N LYS A 241 5.58 52.80 -24.67
CA LYS A 241 6.09 51.68 -23.84
C LYS A 241 7.18 52.10 -22.90
N ALA A 242 7.90 53.19 -23.18
CA ALA A 242 8.97 53.70 -22.34
C ALA A 242 8.47 54.70 -21.25
N ALA A 243 7.27 55.25 -21.37
CA ALA A 243 6.69 56.27 -20.49
C ALA A 243 5.41 55.74 -19.82
N PHE A 244 5.51 54.86 -18.84
CA PHE A 244 4.34 54.34 -18.13
C PHE A 244 4.34 54.79 -16.66
N ASP A 245 3.16 55.12 -16.16
CA ASP A 245 2.97 55.64 -14.80
C ASP A 245 2.84 54.55 -13.73
N ARG A 246 2.42 53.35 -14.12
CA ARG A 246 2.16 52.27 -13.16
C ARG A 246 2.36 50.89 -13.76
N VAL A 247 3.15 50.08 -13.05
CA VAL A 247 3.29 48.63 -13.29
C VAL A 247 2.53 47.86 -12.21
N ARG A 248 1.75 46.88 -12.60
CA ARG A 248 1.11 45.94 -11.69
C ARG A 248 1.54 44.51 -12.02
N ASP A 249 2.22 43.87 -11.08
CA ASP A 249 2.65 42.49 -11.22
C ASP A 249 1.45 41.55 -11.08
N VAL A 250 1.31 40.67 -12.06
CA VAL A 250 0.33 39.59 -12.03
C VAL A 250 1.09 38.27 -12.13
N VAL A 251 1.11 37.50 -11.03
CA VAL A 251 1.79 36.23 -10.98
C VAL A 251 0.86 35.13 -11.50
N ARG A 252 1.37 34.32 -12.43
CA ARG A 252 0.70 33.15 -12.99
C ARG A 252 1.61 31.94 -12.93
N TYR A 253 1.16 30.87 -12.27
CA TYR A 253 1.91 29.62 -12.21
C TYR A 253 1.56 28.74 -13.41
N ILE A 254 2.55 28.25 -14.14
CA ILE A 254 2.40 27.42 -15.34
C ILE A 254 3.04 26.07 -15.06
N MET A 255 2.27 24.99 -15.21
CA MET A 255 2.79 23.62 -15.17
C MET A 255 3.17 23.16 -16.58
N ILE A 256 4.42 22.74 -16.76
CA ILE A 256 4.89 22.12 -17.99
C ILE A 256 4.90 20.60 -17.75
N PRO A 257 4.20 19.79 -18.57
CA PRO A 257 4.30 18.34 -18.47
C PRO A 257 5.73 17.84 -18.64
N PRO A 258 6.07 16.63 -18.16
CA PRO A 258 7.40 16.05 -18.37
C PRO A 258 7.73 15.98 -19.86
N ARG A 259 8.97 16.29 -20.20
CA ARG A 259 9.49 16.23 -21.56
C ARG A 259 10.53 15.13 -21.63
N PHE A 260 10.46 14.31 -22.68
CA PHE A 260 11.48 13.35 -23.03
C PHE A 260 12.38 13.96 -24.12
N ILE A 261 13.69 13.84 -23.92
CA ILE A 261 14.69 14.39 -24.83
C ILE A 261 15.46 13.20 -25.42
N LYS A 262 15.55 13.12 -26.74
CA LYS A 262 16.46 12.23 -27.44
C LYS A 262 17.76 12.99 -27.67
N GLU A 263 18.78 12.66 -26.88
CA GLU A 263 20.13 13.19 -27.08
C GLU A 263 20.89 12.28 -28.05
N VAL A 264 21.52 12.85 -29.05
CA VAL A 264 22.39 12.13 -30.00
C VAL A 264 23.80 12.66 -29.86
N LEU A 265 24.69 11.83 -29.34
CA LEU A 265 26.10 12.17 -29.14
C LEU A 265 26.92 11.67 -30.32
N HIS A 266 27.53 12.59 -31.07
CA HIS A 266 28.43 12.28 -32.15
C HIS A 266 29.87 12.13 -31.59
N ILE A 267 30.33 10.89 -31.45
CA ILE A 267 31.65 10.59 -30.90
C ILE A 267 32.67 10.60 -32.05
N HIS A 268 33.51 11.60 -32.06
CA HIS A 268 34.52 11.78 -33.08
C HIS A 268 35.82 11.02 -32.76
N THR A 269 36.43 10.42 -33.79
CA THR A 269 37.75 9.83 -33.75
C THR A 269 38.69 10.71 -34.58
N ILE A 270 39.77 11.16 -34.01
CA ILE A 270 40.79 11.98 -34.69
C ILE A 270 42.11 11.20 -34.83
N LYS A 271 42.87 11.54 -35.84
CA LYS A 271 44.23 11.04 -35.99
C LYS A 271 45.19 11.98 -35.27
N ALA A 272 45.87 11.45 -34.22
CA ALA A 272 46.89 12.17 -33.46
C ALA A 272 48.25 11.51 -33.71
N GLY A 273 49.04 12.05 -34.65
CA GLY A 273 50.22 11.37 -35.18
C GLY A 273 49.82 10.07 -35.89
N ASP A 274 50.43 8.95 -35.53
CA ASP A 274 50.12 7.62 -36.08
C ASP A 274 49.00 6.87 -35.31
N ARG A 275 48.40 7.47 -34.30
CA ARG A 275 47.36 6.83 -33.48
C ARG A 275 46.01 7.46 -33.75
N LEU A 276 44.97 6.59 -33.77
CA LEU A 276 43.56 7.02 -33.76
C LEU A 276 43.12 7.18 -32.32
N VAL A 277 42.62 8.36 -31.96
CA VAL A 277 42.12 8.69 -30.62
C VAL A 277 40.63 9.03 -30.76
N SER A 278 39.80 8.24 -30.11
CA SER A 278 38.33 8.50 -30.02
C SER A 278 37.98 9.21 -28.73
N ALA A 279 37.07 10.16 -28.80
CA ALA A 279 36.45 10.70 -27.61
C ALA A 279 35.70 9.60 -26.83
N ARG A 280 35.71 9.71 -25.51
CA ARG A 280 34.97 8.77 -24.65
C ARG A 280 33.52 9.22 -24.53
N ALA A 281 32.59 8.31 -24.84
CA ALA A 281 31.18 8.57 -24.59
C ALA A 281 30.90 8.64 -23.07
N PRO A 282 29.96 9.52 -22.62
CA PRO A 282 29.50 9.49 -21.24
C PRO A 282 28.95 8.11 -20.86
N GLN A 283 29.26 7.68 -19.66
CA GLN A 283 28.73 6.38 -19.18
C GLN A 283 27.26 6.51 -18.77
N THR A 284 26.45 5.56 -19.22
CA THR A 284 25.08 5.44 -18.73
C THR A 284 25.05 4.65 -17.42
N PRO A 285 24.09 4.91 -16.51
CA PRO A 285 24.01 4.21 -15.22
C PRO A 285 23.94 2.68 -15.35
N ILE A 286 23.26 2.23 -16.39
CA ILE A 286 23.14 0.80 -16.70
C ILE A 286 23.93 0.54 -17.98
N GLN A 287 24.93 -0.32 -17.88
CA GLN A 287 25.76 -0.70 -19.01
C GLN A 287 24.92 -1.20 -20.21
N ASN A 288 25.25 -0.76 -21.41
CA ASN A 288 24.53 -1.05 -22.65
C ASN A 288 23.06 -0.61 -22.64
N SER A 289 22.72 0.43 -21.88
CA SER A 289 21.39 1.05 -21.86
C SER A 289 21.45 2.43 -22.49
N SER A 290 20.36 2.80 -23.20
CA SER A 290 20.19 4.16 -23.74
C SER A 290 19.47 5.09 -22.76
N PHE A 291 19.22 4.64 -21.53
CA PHE A 291 18.47 5.41 -20.53
C PHE A 291 19.41 6.10 -19.56
N ASP A 292 19.30 7.42 -19.50
CA ASP A 292 19.99 8.26 -18.54
C ASP A 292 19.45 8.08 -17.11
N GLY A 293 20.21 8.53 -16.12
CA GLY A 293 19.82 8.46 -14.71
C GLY A 293 18.49 9.15 -14.41
N SER A 294 18.20 10.27 -15.08
CA SER A 294 16.94 11.01 -14.92
C SER A 294 15.73 10.22 -15.38
N PHE A 295 15.85 9.44 -16.46
CA PHE A 295 14.76 8.60 -16.95
C PHE A 295 14.38 7.52 -15.93
N ILE A 296 15.40 6.86 -15.36
CA ILE A 296 15.22 5.83 -14.32
C ILE A 296 14.66 6.46 -13.05
N ALA A 297 15.18 7.63 -12.67
CA ALA A 297 14.70 8.39 -11.50
C ALA A 297 13.22 8.76 -11.63
N GLY A 298 12.77 9.14 -12.82
CA GLY A 298 11.36 9.42 -13.11
C GLY A 298 10.46 8.22 -12.85
N ILE A 299 10.84 7.03 -13.35
CA ILE A 299 10.09 5.79 -13.11
C ILE A 299 10.06 5.47 -11.61
N ALA A 300 11.21 5.55 -10.93
CA ALA A 300 11.33 5.22 -9.51
C ALA A 300 10.52 6.19 -8.63
N GLN A 301 10.54 7.49 -8.92
CA GLN A 301 9.76 8.50 -8.22
C GLN A 301 8.26 8.24 -8.34
N LEU A 302 7.74 8.04 -9.55
CA LEU A 302 6.34 7.75 -9.78
C LEU A 302 5.92 6.44 -9.09
N ARG A 303 6.79 5.41 -9.13
CA ARG A 303 6.49 4.10 -8.54
C ARG A 303 6.49 4.10 -7.02
N TYR A 304 7.55 4.60 -6.38
CA TYR A 304 7.78 4.42 -4.96
C TYR A 304 7.36 5.62 -4.11
N LEU A 305 7.42 6.82 -4.64
CA LEU A 305 7.00 8.03 -3.92
C LEU A 305 5.53 8.37 -4.15
N TYR A 306 5.04 8.20 -5.39
CA TYR A 306 3.66 8.49 -5.77
C TYR A 306 2.78 7.24 -5.90
N SER A 307 3.34 6.06 -5.59
CA SER A 307 2.60 4.78 -5.54
C SER A 307 1.91 4.39 -6.86
N MET A 308 2.42 4.85 -8.01
CA MET A 308 1.85 4.48 -9.30
C MET A 308 2.23 3.06 -9.70
N PRO A 309 1.29 2.21 -10.12
CA PRO A 309 1.61 0.93 -10.77
C PRO A 309 2.41 1.16 -12.06
N VAL A 310 3.33 0.24 -12.39
CA VAL A 310 4.18 0.37 -13.58
C VAL A 310 3.35 0.53 -14.86
N GLU A 311 2.20 -0.12 -14.95
CA GLU A 311 1.28 0.03 -16.08
C GLU A 311 0.79 1.48 -16.26
N ARG A 312 0.43 2.15 -15.17
CA ARG A 312 0.03 3.56 -15.23
C ARG A 312 1.21 4.48 -15.56
N ILE A 313 2.42 4.13 -15.11
CA ILE A 313 3.64 4.88 -15.46
C ILE A 313 3.90 4.80 -16.96
N VAL A 314 3.78 3.61 -17.54
CA VAL A 314 3.96 3.38 -18.98
C VAL A 314 2.90 4.17 -19.80
N ASN A 315 1.64 4.14 -19.36
CA ASN A 315 0.58 4.93 -20.02
C ASN A 315 0.86 6.43 -19.90
N TYR A 316 1.24 6.90 -18.72
CA TYR A 316 1.61 8.30 -18.50
C TYR A 316 2.78 8.75 -19.38
N PHE A 317 3.79 7.89 -19.58
CA PHE A 317 4.90 8.19 -20.49
C PHE A 317 4.43 8.24 -21.94
N SER A 318 3.57 7.32 -22.35
CA SER A 318 2.98 7.29 -23.70
C SER A 318 2.15 8.55 -23.99
N GLU A 319 1.33 8.99 -23.03
CA GLU A 319 0.56 10.24 -23.14
C GLU A 319 1.45 11.49 -23.28
N ASN A 320 2.70 11.41 -22.78
CA ASN A 320 3.70 12.48 -22.90
C ASN A 320 4.73 12.24 -24.03
N GLY A 321 4.42 11.35 -24.97
CA GLY A 321 5.18 11.16 -26.21
C GLY A 321 6.32 10.14 -26.14
N PHE A 322 6.41 9.31 -25.07
CA PHE A 322 7.44 8.27 -24.96
C PHE A 322 6.84 6.89 -24.75
N ASN A 323 6.97 6.00 -25.74
CA ASN A 323 6.51 4.62 -25.62
C ASN A 323 7.55 3.75 -24.89
N LEU A 324 7.20 3.34 -23.67
CA LEU A 324 7.97 2.44 -22.84
C LEU A 324 7.19 1.15 -22.59
N ASP A 325 7.80 0.00 -22.75
CA ASP A 325 7.15 -1.26 -22.37
C ASP A 325 7.33 -1.59 -20.88
N LYS A 326 6.41 -2.40 -20.35
CA LYS A 326 6.41 -2.79 -18.92
C LYS A 326 7.65 -3.58 -18.53
N GLN A 327 8.16 -4.44 -19.42
CA GLN A 327 9.30 -5.30 -19.11
C GLN A 327 10.57 -4.46 -19.00
N THR A 328 10.76 -3.49 -19.90
CA THR A 328 11.85 -2.52 -19.85
C THR A 328 11.79 -1.70 -18.57
N ALA A 329 10.63 -1.17 -18.18
CA ALA A 329 10.47 -0.43 -16.92
C ALA A 329 10.85 -1.27 -15.69
N HIS A 330 10.35 -2.51 -15.61
CA HIS A 330 10.71 -3.44 -14.54
C HIS A 330 12.19 -3.84 -14.59
N GLY A 331 12.75 -4.02 -15.79
CA GLY A 331 14.15 -4.34 -16.01
C GLY A 331 15.09 -3.23 -15.53
N LEU A 332 14.76 -1.97 -15.83
CA LEU A 332 15.50 -0.79 -15.35
C LEU A 332 15.51 -0.73 -13.83
N LEU A 333 14.34 -0.83 -13.18
CA LEU A 333 14.24 -0.83 -11.71
C LEU A 333 14.99 -2.02 -11.09
N LYS A 334 14.97 -3.21 -11.71
CA LYS A 334 15.71 -4.38 -11.22
C LYS A 334 17.22 -4.16 -11.28
N LYS A 335 17.74 -3.72 -12.41
CA LYS A 335 19.19 -3.46 -12.59
C LYS A 335 19.66 -2.35 -11.65
N THR A 336 18.89 -1.28 -11.51
CA THR A 336 19.18 -0.18 -10.58
C THR A 336 19.24 -0.64 -9.12
N ALA A 337 18.28 -1.44 -8.67
CA ALA A 337 18.31 -1.97 -7.31
C ALA A 337 19.55 -2.86 -7.05
N GLY A 338 19.97 -3.67 -8.03
CA GLY A 338 21.22 -4.43 -7.95
C GLY A 338 22.45 -3.53 -7.86
N MET A 339 22.47 -2.43 -8.64
CA MET A 339 23.53 -1.43 -8.59
C MET A 339 23.63 -0.75 -7.22
N PHE A 340 22.50 -0.60 -6.51
CA PHE A 340 22.46 0.01 -5.19
C PHE A 340 22.79 -0.93 -4.02
N GLU A 341 23.25 -2.15 -4.26
CA GLU A 341 23.50 -3.11 -3.17
C GLU A 341 24.49 -2.55 -2.12
N ASN A 342 25.63 -2.01 -2.55
CA ASN A 342 26.62 -1.43 -1.62
C ASN A 342 26.11 -0.13 -0.96
N LEU A 343 25.36 0.70 -1.67
CA LEU A 343 24.70 1.88 -1.12
C LEU A 343 23.68 1.48 -0.04
N TYR A 344 22.92 0.43 -0.30
CA TYR A 344 21.95 -0.10 0.65
C TYR A 344 22.60 -0.73 1.88
N ARG A 345 23.75 -1.39 1.72
CA ARG A 345 24.58 -1.85 2.83
C ARG A 345 25.12 -0.69 3.66
N ALA A 346 25.62 0.37 3.01
CA ALA A 346 26.05 1.59 3.70
C ALA A 346 24.90 2.26 4.47
N MET A 347 23.69 2.30 3.90
CA MET A 347 22.49 2.77 4.59
C MET A 347 22.18 1.94 5.84
N ARG A 348 22.24 0.61 5.72
CA ARG A 348 22.04 -0.32 6.84
C ARG A 348 23.02 -0.07 7.98
N SER A 349 24.28 0.14 7.65
CA SER A 349 25.32 0.45 8.65
C SER A 349 25.07 1.81 9.29
N ALA A 350 24.84 2.84 8.49
CA ALA A 350 24.61 4.21 8.98
C ALA A 350 23.41 4.30 9.95
N VAL A 351 22.31 3.59 9.66
CA VAL A 351 21.13 3.58 10.53
C VAL A 351 21.45 2.98 11.90
N LYS A 352 22.38 2.00 11.98
CA LYS A 352 22.78 1.37 13.23
C LYS A 352 23.82 2.17 14.04
N GLU A 353 24.42 3.20 13.43
CA GLU A 353 25.32 4.13 14.12
C GLU A 353 24.55 5.17 14.95
N ASP A 354 23.26 5.38 14.64
CA ASP A 354 22.41 6.28 15.43
C ASP A 354 22.05 5.64 16.77
N ASN A 355 22.24 6.36 17.84
CA ASN A 355 21.95 5.88 19.20
C ASN A 355 20.46 5.91 19.55
N TYR A 356 19.61 6.51 18.70
CA TYR A 356 18.16 6.53 18.82
C TYR A 356 17.50 6.18 17.50
N ILE A 357 16.87 5.01 17.46
CA ILE A 357 16.15 4.51 16.29
C ILE A 357 14.67 4.28 16.61
N CYS A 358 13.82 4.46 15.59
CA CYS A 358 12.44 4.01 15.64
C CYS A 358 12.28 2.78 14.75
N ALA A 359 11.49 1.81 15.19
CA ALA A 359 11.25 0.58 14.44
C ALA A 359 9.75 0.27 14.34
N ASP A 360 9.34 -0.23 13.17
CA ASP A 360 7.96 -0.61 12.87
C ASP A 360 7.93 -1.62 11.70
N GLU A 361 6.81 -2.30 11.49
CA GLU A 361 6.60 -3.15 10.34
C GLU A 361 5.21 -2.96 9.73
N THR A 362 5.10 -3.24 8.44
CA THR A 362 3.83 -3.21 7.74
C THR A 362 3.70 -4.39 6.78
N TYR A 363 2.48 -4.91 6.62
CA TYR A 363 2.28 -6.00 5.68
C TYR A 363 2.08 -5.50 4.25
N HIS A 364 2.49 -6.33 3.30
CA HIS A 364 2.09 -6.23 1.91
C HIS A 364 1.87 -7.64 1.34
N LYS A 365 0.95 -7.79 0.40
CA LYS A 365 0.77 -9.07 -0.30
C LYS A 365 1.93 -9.28 -1.28
N VAL A 366 2.37 -10.53 -1.41
CA VAL A 366 3.44 -10.95 -2.32
C VAL A 366 2.93 -12.13 -3.14
N LEU A 367 3.19 -12.12 -4.44
CA LEU A 367 2.97 -13.29 -5.28
C LEU A 367 4.06 -14.32 -4.98
N VAL A 368 3.64 -15.54 -4.73
CA VAL A 368 4.50 -16.69 -4.38
C VAL A 368 4.09 -17.90 -5.20
N ASN A 369 4.96 -18.90 -5.28
CA ASN A 369 4.58 -20.18 -5.85
C ASN A 369 3.49 -20.85 -4.98
N ALA A 370 2.65 -21.66 -5.61
CA ALA A 370 1.55 -22.32 -4.91
C ALA A 370 2.04 -23.18 -3.73
N ASP A 371 3.20 -23.80 -3.86
CA ASP A 371 3.83 -24.65 -2.84
C ASP A 371 4.22 -23.89 -1.57
N GLU A 372 4.53 -22.59 -1.68
CA GLU A 372 4.93 -21.76 -0.54
C GLU A 372 3.76 -21.34 0.36
N ASN A 373 2.52 -21.48 -0.08
CA ASN A 373 1.34 -21.02 0.65
C ASN A 373 0.13 -21.93 0.50
N ALA A 374 0.30 -23.22 0.69
CA ALA A 374 -0.79 -24.22 0.68
C ALA A 374 -1.76 -24.07 -0.53
N GLY A 375 -1.21 -23.98 -1.73
CA GLY A 375 -1.96 -23.83 -2.98
C GLY A 375 -2.42 -22.42 -3.31
N LYS A 376 -2.13 -21.42 -2.47
CA LYS A 376 -2.50 -20.02 -2.70
C LYS A 376 -1.32 -19.27 -3.31
N GLY A 377 -1.45 -18.74 -4.51
CA GLY A 377 -0.42 -17.95 -5.20
C GLY A 377 -0.13 -16.56 -4.60
N ILE A 378 -0.70 -16.21 -3.45
CA ILE A 378 -0.54 -14.92 -2.76
C ILE A 378 -0.32 -15.16 -1.28
N ARG A 379 0.76 -14.57 -0.73
CA ARG A 379 1.09 -14.59 0.70
C ARG A 379 1.07 -13.19 1.27
N LYS A 380 0.71 -13.05 2.56
CA LYS A 380 0.90 -11.83 3.36
C LYS A 380 2.35 -11.80 3.83
N GLY A 381 3.17 -10.91 3.25
CA GLY A 381 4.54 -10.67 3.67
C GLY A 381 4.64 -9.41 4.52
N TYR A 382 5.69 -9.28 5.34
CA TYR A 382 5.97 -8.11 6.17
C TYR A 382 7.22 -7.41 5.69
N VAL A 383 7.12 -6.10 5.58
CA VAL A 383 8.22 -5.17 5.33
C VAL A 383 8.51 -4.48 6.65
N TRP A 384 9.74 -4.53 7.07
CA TRP A 384 10.25 -3.88 8.28
C TRP A 384 10.87 -2.55 7.92
N VAL A 385 10.86 -1.60 8.86
CA VAL A 385 11.54 -0.32 8.69
C VAL A 385 12.19 0.11 9.99
N ILE A 386 13.38 0.66 9.88
CA ILE A 386 14.13 1.31 10.95
C ILE A 386 14.39 2.75 10.49
N LEU A 387 14.13 3.69 11.37
CA LEU A 387 14.44 5.11 11.20
C LEU A 387 15.54 5.49 12.19
N ALA A 388 16.68 5.92 11.71
CA ALA A 388 17.68 6.65 12.48
C ALA A 388 17.16 8.05 12.76
N ALA A 389 16.76 8.33 13.99
CA ALA A 389 15.98 9.52 14.32
C ALA A 389 16.79 10.81 14.18
N HIS A 390 18.08 10.80 14.54
CA HIS A 390 18.98 11.95 14.42
C HIS A 390 19.52 12.12 13.01
N LEU A 391 19.84 11.01 12.33
CA LEU A 391 20.36 11.06 10.96
C LEU A 391 19.28 11.30 9.91
N GLY A 392 18.00 11.12 10.25
CA GLY A 392 16.91 11.22 9.28
C GLY A 392 17.01 10.18 8.14
N LEU A 393 17.61 9.05 8.40
CA LEU A 393 17.76 7.96 7.46
C LEU A 393 16.79 6.84 7.75
N THR A 394 16.18 6.27 6.72
CA THR A 394 15.26 5.14 6.80
C THR A 394 15.82 3.93 6.11
N TYR A 395 15.74 2.79 6.75
CA TYR A 395 16.15 1.50 6.21
C TYR A 395 14.97 0.54 6.23
N PHE A 396 14.34 0.34 5.06
CA PHE A 396 13.33 -0.69 4.86
C PHE A 396 14.02 -2.00 4.52
N PHE A 397 13.56 -3.12 5.06
CA PHE A 397 14.09 -4.44 4.72
C PHE A 397 12.99 -5.51 4.72
N TYR A 398 13.30 -6.62 4.07
CA TYR A 398 12.37 -7.71 3.85
C TYR A 398 13.11 -9.03 3.96
N ASP A 399 12.56 -9.96 4.72
CA ASP A 399 13.12 -11.29 4.89
C ASP A 399 12.04 -12.34 4.58
N ASN A 400 11.90 -12.69 3.31
CA ASN A 400 10.90 -13.63 2.80
C ASN A 400 9.48 -13.41 3.35
N GLY A 401 9.17 -12.17 3.74
CA GLY A 401 7.88 -11.80 4.33
C GLY A 401 7.64 -12.29 5.75
N SER A 402 8.66 -12.74 6.43
CA SER A 402 8.57 -13.18 7.83
C SER A 402 8.27 -12.01 8.77
N ARG A 403 7.44 -12.25 9.79
CA ARG A 403 7.22 -11.38 10.96
C ARG A 403 7.82 -11.99 12.21
N SER A 404 8.68 -12.99 12.07
CA SER A 404 9.25 -13.67 13.24
C SER A 404 10.20 -12.76 14.01
N GLU A 405 10.38 -13.06 15.30
CA GLU A 405 11.28 -12.32 16.17
C GLU A 405 12.73 -12.41 15.69
N GLU A 406 13.11 -13.52 15.06
CA GLU A 406 14.46 -13.76 14.53
C GLU A 406 14.88 -12.72 13.49
N VAL A 407 13.94 -12.21 12.70
CA VAL A 407 14.22 -11.21 11.65
C VAL A 407 14.79 -9.94 12.27
N ILE A 408 14.12 -9.38 13.27
CA ILE A 408 14.56 -8.14 13.91
C ILE A 408 15.76 -8.36 14.85
N LEU A 409 15.82 -9.52 15.51
CA LEU A 409 16.98 -9.91 16.32
C LEU A 409 18.25 -10.01 15.49
N LYS A 410 18.18 -10.65 14.32
CA LYS A 410 19.29 -10.74 13.36
C LYS A 410 19.67 -9.35 12.83
N GLU A 411 18.67 -8.52 12.49
CA GLU A 411 18.91 -7.20 11.95
C GLU A 411 19.55 -6.27 12.96
N LEU A 412 19.07 -6.24 14.18
CA LEU A 412 19.59 -5.40 15.28
C LEU A 412 20.67 -6.08 16.11
N GLY A 413 21.16 -7.24 15.70
CA GLY A 413 22.29 -7.90 16.35
C GLY A 413 23.50 -6.97 16.43
N GLY A 414 24.02 -6.75 17.66
CA GLY A 414 25.13 -5.85 17.93
C GLY A 414 24.76 -4.36 18.03
N TYR A 415 23.49 -3.97 17.86
CA TYR A 415 23.05 -2.60 18.08
C TYR A 415 23.17 -2.22 19.57
N SER A 416 23.56 -0.99 19.84
CA SER A 416 23.61 -0.39 21.18
C SER A 416 22.97 0.99 21.12
N GLY A 417 21.96 1.22 21.93
CA GLY A 417 21.22 2.48 21.95
C GLY A 417 19.76 2.32 22.33
N THR A 418 18.93 3.27 21.93
CA THR A 418 17.51 3.33 22.26
C THR A 418 16.66 2.97 21.05
N ILE A 419 15.64 2.13 21.25
CA ILE A 419 14.66 1.74 20.20
C ILE A 419 13.29 2.22 20.61
N GLN A 420 12.66 3.07 19.81
CA GLN A 420 11.24 3.42 19.91
C GLN A 420 10.42 2.45 19.09
N SER A 421 9.43 1.79 19.67
CA SER A 421 8.57 0.83 18.96
C SER A 421 7.17 0.73 19.55
N ASP A 422 6.29 -0.02 18.88
CA ASP A 422 5.05 -0.49 19.48
C ASP A 422 5.31 -1.64 20.47
N GLY A 423 4.24 -2.23 21.01
CA GLY A 423 4.28 -3.33 21.98
C GLY A 423 4.57 -4.71 21.40
N LEU A 424 5.05 -4.84 20.14
CA LEU A 424 5.37 -6.14 19.56
C LEU A 424 6.44 -6.88 20.36
N LYS A 425 6.20 -8.16 20.64
CA LYS A 425 7.10 -9.01 21.44
C LYS A 425 8.52 -9.07 20.88
N ALA A 426 8.66 -8.98 19.58
CA ALA A 426 9.95 -9.01 18.91
C ALA A 426 10.90 -7.90 19.40
N TYR A 427 10.41 -6.67 19.55
CA TYR A 427 11.22 -5.55 20.04
C TYR A 427 11.56 -5.68 21.53
N LYS A 428 10.63 -6.21 22.36
CA LYS A 428 10.91 -6.52 23.77
C LYS A 428 12.04 -7.55 23.90
N LYS A 429 12.06 -8.53 23.01
CA LYS A 429 13.10 -9.56 22.98
C LYS A 429 14.48 -9.00 22.60
N VAL A 430 14.53 -8.02 21.68
CA VAL A 430 15.78 -7.30 21.36
C VAL A 430 16.36 -6.65 22.62
N GLU A 431 15.54 -5.93 23.38
CA GLU A 431 15.97 -5.34 24.67
C GLU A 431 16.45 -6.41 25.64
N ALA A 432 15.63 -7.45 25.89
CA ALA A 432 15.93 -8.51 26.86
C ALA A 432 17.22 -9.30 26.54
N THR A 433 17.52 -9.52 25.26
CA THR A 433 18.69 -10.29 24.81
C THR A 433 19.95 -9.44 24.58
N SER A 434 19.84 -8.11 24.69
CA SER A 434 20.96 -7.18 24.42
C SER A 434 22.03 -7.13 25.50
N GLY A 435 21.79 -7.73 26.67
CA GLY A 435 22.69 -7.60 27.84
C GLY A 435 22.76 -6.16 28.35
N GLY A 436 21.66 -5.40 28.28
CA GLY A 436 21.56 -4.00 28.73
C GLY A 436 22.09 -2.96 27.75
N LYS A 437 22.53 -3.36 26.55
CA LYS A 437 23.00 -2.42 25.51
C LYS A 437 21.87 -1.70 24.81
N VAL A 438 20.68 -2.28 24.76
CA VAL A 438 19.51 -1.72 24.12
C VAL A 438 18.46 -1.38 25.16
N ARG A 439 17.93 -0.17 25.09
CA ARG A 439 16.77 0.29 25.84
C ARG A 439 15.59 0.49 24.91
N ARG A 440 14.43 -0.04 25.26
CA ARG A 440 13.21 0.14 24.47
C ARG A 440 12.31 1.23 25.05
N LEU A 441 11.87 2.15 24.22
CA LEU A 441 10.80 3.09 24.52
C LEU A 441 9.49 2.60 23.90
N ALA A 442 8.40 2.81 24.61
CA ALA A 442 7.07 2.46 24.15
C ALA A 442 6.36 3.66 23.51
N CYS A 443 5.35 3.38 22.70
CA CYS A 443 4.53 4.40 22.04
C CYS A 443 3.32 4.76 22.89
N LEU A 444 3.28 5.98 23.43
CA LEU A 444 2.15 6.48 24.22
C LEU A 444 0.84 6.50 23.41
N GLN A 445 0.91 6.77 22.12
CA GLN A 445 -0.27 6.79 21.25
C GLN A 445 -0.92 5.40 21.09
N HIS A 446 -0.13 4.32 21.03
CA HIS A 446 -0.64 2.97 21.03
C HIS A 446 -1.30 2.62 22.37
N CYS A 447 -0.66 2.99 23.48
CA CYS A 447 -1.20 2.77 24.82
C CYS A 447 -2.51 3.53 25.05
N LYS A 448 -2.67 4.71 24.45
CA LYS A 448 -3.86 5.57 24.58
C LYS A 448 -5.03 5.10 23.72
N ARG A 449 -4.77 4.41 22.61
CA ARG A 449 -5.78 4.11 21.54
C ARG A 449 -7.00 3.40 22.08
N ASP A 450 -6.81 2.37 22.91
CA ASP A 450 -7.92 1.56 23.42
C ASP A 450 -8.87 2.34 24.34
N PHE A 451 -8.37 3.39 25.01
CA PHE A 451 -9.19 4.24 25.87
C PHE A 451 -10.07 5.21 25.07
N LEU A 452 -9.73 5.52 23.81
CA LEU A 452 -10.56 6.38 22.95
C LEU A 452 -11.91 5.72 22.64
N ASP A 453 -11.95 4.40 22.55
CA ASP A 453 -13.17 3.64 22.29
C ASP A 453 -14.07 3.54 23.53
N MET A 454 -13.52 3.88 24.70
CA MET A 454 -14.21 3.89 26.00
C MET A 454 -14.53 5.30 26.51
N LYS A 455 -14.50 6.31 25.62
CA LYS A 455 -14.83 7.69 25.96
C LYS A 455 -16.21 7.82 26.58
N GLY A 456 -16.31 8.58 27.66
CA GLY A 456 -17.52 8.66 28.52
C GLY A 456 -17.43 7.81 29.78
N ASN A 457 -16.42 6.94 29.90
CA ASN A 457 -16.10 6.28 31.15
C ASN A 457 -15.17 7.20 31.96
N PRO A 458 -15.50 7.59 33.21
CA PRO A 458 -14.72 8.57 33.98
C PRO A 458 -13.24 8.21 34.15
N ASP A 459 -12.91 6.91 34.32
CA ASP A 459 -11.53 6.47 34.49
C ASP A 459 -10.79 6.50 33.14
N ALA A 460 -11.45 6.16 32.02
CA ALA A 460 -10.88 6.29 30.67
C ALA A 460 -10.67 7.76 30.28
N ASP A 461 -11.67 8.62 30.53
CA ASP A 461 -11.58 10.05 30.24
C ASP A 461 -10.43 10.70 31.04
N ARG A 462 -10.25 10.31 32.29
CA ARG A 462 -9.12 10.77 33.11
C ARG A 462 -7.76 10.34 32.56
N ILE A 463 -7.63 9.10 32.06
CA ILE A 463 -6.41 8.62 31.42
C ILE A 463 -6.15 9.40 30.14
N LEU A 464 -7.17 9.63 29.32
CA LEU A 464 -7.07 10.41 28.09
C LEU A 464 -6.65 11.86 28.35
N GLU A 465 -7.22 12.48 29.40
CA GLU A 465 -6.85 13.83 29.84
C GLU A 465 -5.36 13.91 30.20
N LEU A 466 -4.87 13.02 31.07
CA LEU A 466 -3.47 12.97 31.46
C LEU A 466 -2.51 12.72 30.29
N CYS A 467 -2.89 11.84 29.35
CA CYS A 467 -2.12 11.66 28.10
C CYS A 467 -2.13 12.94 27.25
N ASN A 468 -3.26 13.65 27.18
CA ASN A 468 -3.37 14.90 26.43
C ASN A 468 -2.55 16.02 27.09
N ASP A 469 -2.43 16.04 28.43
CA ASP A 469 -1.59 16.97 29.15
C ASP A 469 -0.11 16.81 28.77
N ILE A 470 0.38 15.56 28.61
CA ILE A 470 1.73 15.29 28.10
C ILE A 470 1.91 15.93 26.72
N TYR A 471 1.03 15.59 25.76
CA TYR A 471 1.11 16.17 24.42
C TYR A 471 0.88 17.69 24.40
N GLY A 472 0.09 18.22 25.34
CA GLY A 472 -0.11 19.66 25.53
C GLY A 472 1.19 20.37 25.91
N ASN A 473 1.96 19.79 26.83
CA ASN A 473 3.24 20.32 27.27
C ASN A 473 4.30 20.23 26.17
N GLU A 474 4.38 19.11 25.44
CA GLU A 474 5.30 18.96 24.30
C GLU A 474 5.04 19.95 23.15
N ARG A 475 3.81 20.45 22.98
CA ARG A 475 3.48 21.46 21.97
C ARG A 475 3.88 22.89 22.35
N LYS A 476 4.19 23.17 23.62
CA LYS A 476 4.59 24.50 24.07
C LYS A 476 5.96 24.89 23.51
N HIS A 477 6.83 23.91 23.41
CA HIS A 477 8.20 24.09 22.95
C HIS A 477 8.53 23.00 21.92
N LYS A 478 9.30 23.34 20.91
CA LYS A 478 9.81 22.39 19.93
C LYS A 478 11.29 22.60 19.72
N ILE A 479 12.03 21.51 19.73
CA ILE A 479 13.46 21.52 19.45
C ILE A 479 13.70 22.14 18.07
N GLY A 480 14.63 23.09 17.99
CA GLY A 480 14.98 23.84 16.77
C GLY A 480 14.12 25.08 16.51
N GLU A 481 13.01 25.31 17.26
CA GLU A 481 12.23 26.53 17.17
C GLU A 481 12.69 27.49 18.27
N ASN A 482 12.93 28.78 17.94
CA ASN A 482 13.35 29.83 18.86
C ASN A 482 14.60 29.52 19.72
N GLY A 483 15.51 28.68 19.19
CA GLY A 483 16.73 28.27 19.88
C GLY A 483 16.54 27.19 20.94
N TRP A 484 15.33 26.60 21.06
CA TRP A 484 15.05 25.53 22.02
C TRP A 484 15.86 24.27 21.70
N THR A 485 16.67 23.82 22.64
CA THR A 485 17.56 22.66 22.50
C THR A 485 16.96 21.38 23.08
N ALA A 486 17.61 20.24 22.84
CA ALA A 486 17.25 18.97 23.48
C ALA A 486 17.47 19.03 25.00
N GLU A 487 18.50 19.73 25.47
CA GLU A 487 18.78 19.93 26.90
C GLU A 487 17.71 20.76 27.57
N ASP A 488 17.22 21.82 26.92
CA ASP A 488 16.11 22.63 27.43
C ASP A 488 14.83 21.79 27.50
N ASN A 489 14.57 20.99 26.47
CA ASN A 489 13.42 20.08 26.46
C ASN A 489 13.52 18.99 27.54
N LEU A 490 14.72 18.50 27.83
CA LEU A 490 14.93 17.56 28.94
C LEU A 490 14.56 18.19 30.29
N LYS A 491 15.05 19.41 30.57
CA LYS A 491 14.71 20.13 31.80
C LYS A 491 13.21 20.34 31.91
N TRP A 492 12.56 20.79 30.84
CA TRP A 492 11.12 20.97 30.76
C TRP A 492 10.35 19.68 31.05
N ARG A 493 10.77 18.55 30.48
CA ARG A 493 10.17 17.25 30.72
C ARG A 493 10.32 16.78 32.15
N GLN A 494 11.47 17.06 32.78
CA GLN A 494 11.72 16.72 34.19
C GLN A 494 10.78 17.47 35.15
N GLU A 495 10.29 18.64 34.78
CA GLU A 495 9.32 19.40 35.57
C GLU A 495 7.89 18.86 35.41
N TYR A 496 7.40 18.70 34.16
CA TYR A 496 5.98 18.39 33.95
C TYR A 496 5.64 16.90 33.91
N ALA A 497 6.56 16.05 33.43
CA ALA A 497 6.21 14.64 33.17
C ALA A 497 6.08 13.78 34.45
N PRO A 498 6.95 13.85 35.44
CA PRO A 498 6.86 12.98 36.63
C PRO A 498 5.53 13.07 37.37
N PRO A 499 4.95 14.26 37.65
CA PRO A 499 3.66 14.34 38.34
C PRO A 499 2.51 13.77 37.47
N ILE A 500 2.55 13.92 36.16
CA ILE A 500 1.54 13.37 35.26
C ILE A 500 1.65 11.84 35.20
N LEU A 501 2.87 11.30 35.02
CA LEU A 501 3.14 9.87 35.00
C LEU A 501 2.73 9.18 36.31
N LYS A 502 3.02 9.82 37.47
CA LYS A 502 2.60 9.32 38.78
C LYS A 502 1.07 9.20 38.90
N LYS A 503 0.33 10.21 38.38
CA LYS A 503 -1.15 10.18 38.32
C LYS A 503 -1.65 9.08 37.38
N LEU A 504 -1.05 8.93 36.21
CA LEU A 504 -1.37 7.87 35.24
C LEU A 504 -1.19 6.49 35.87
N LYS A 505 -0.01 6.20 36.45
CA LYS A 505 0.29 4.91 37.09
C LYS A 505 -0.72 4.59 38.17
N LYS A 506 -1.03 5.59 39.03
CA LYS A 506 -2.04 5.43 40.08
C LYS A 506 -3.41 5.09 39.53
N THR A 507 -3.82 5.72 38.43
CA THR A 507 -5.12 5.46 37.78
C THR A 507 -5.17 4.04 37.20
N PHE A 508 -4.10 3.55 36.54
CA PHE A 508 -4.05 2.18 36.05
C PHE A 508 -4.09 1.13 37.15
N LEU A 509 -3.32 1.33 38.20
CA LEU A 509 -3.34 0.41 39.36
C LEU A 509 -4.73 0.39 40.02
N LYS A 510 -5.40 1.55 40.12
CA LYS A 510 -6.79 1.62 40.60
C LYS A 510 -7.73 0.80 39.69
N VAL A 511 -7.61 0.92 38.38
CA VAL A 511 -8.44 0.16 37.41
C VAL A 511 -8.21 -1.34 37.59
N GLN A 512 -6.95 -1.78 37.73
CA GLN A 512 -6.63 -3.20 37.98
C GLN A 512 -7.20 -3.72 39.32
N ALA A 513 -7.16 -2.92 40.36
CA ALA A 513 -7.68 -3.31 41.68
C ALA A 513 -9.21 -3.40 41.73
N GLN A 514 -9.93 -2.70 40.83
CA GLN A 514 -11.39 -2.67 40.80
C GLN A 514 -11.95 -3.81 39.90
N THR A 515 -11.70 -5.06 40.26
CA THR A 515 -12.12 -6.25 39.48
C THR A 515 -13.63 -6.39 39.38
N ASP A 516 -14.41 -5.92 40.35
CA ASP A 516 -15.88 -5.92 40.31
C ASP A 516 -16.40 -4.95 39.25
N LYS A 517 -15.80 -3.77 39.12
CA LYS A 517 -16.13 -2.77 38.12
C LYS A 517 -15.52 -3.08 36.75
N TYR A 518 -14.32 -3.56 36.74
CA TYR A 518 -13.51 -3.87 35.55
C TYR A 518 -12.93 -5.29 35.64
N PRO A 519 -13.73 -6.32 35.38
CA PRO A 519 -13.23 -7.70 35.40
C PRO A 519 -12.09 -7.90 34.39
N PRO A 520 -11.21 -8.90 34.59
CA PRO A 520 -10.04 -9.15 33.71
C PRO A 520 -10.36 -9.33 32.23
N THR A 521 -11.60 -9.72 31.92
CA THR A 521 -12.11 -9.86 30.56
C THR A 521 -12.54 -8.54 29.92
N SER A 522 -12.77 -7.49 30.72
CA SER A 522 -13.21 -6.18 30.24
C SER A 522 -12.15 -5.49 29.38
N GLN A 523 -12.59 -4.65 28.44
CA GLN A 523 -11.70 -3.85 27.60
C GLN A 523 -10.86 -2.88 28.43
N MET A 524 -11.44 -2.27 29.48
CA MET A 524 -10.76 -1.34 30.36
C MET A 524 -9.60 -2.01 31.11
N HIS A 525 -9.82 -3.20 31.68
CA HIS A 525 -8.77 -3.95 32.37
C HIS A 525 -7.65 -4.38 31.42
N LYS A 526 -7.99 -4.87 30.22
CA LYS A 526 -7.01 -5.24 29.18
C LYS A 526 -6.19 -4.05 28.72
N ALA A 527 -6.81 -2.90 28.48
CA ALA A 527 -6.13 -1.68 28.09
C ALA A 527 -5.17 -1.16 29.18
N ALA A 528 -5.61 -1.19 30.45
CA ALA A 528 -4.78 -0.83 31.59
C ALA A 528 -3.59 -1.78 31.74
N ASN A 529 -3.80 -3.10 31.60
CA ASN A 529 -2.72 -4.09 31.62
C ASN A 529 -1.72 -3.90 30.48
N TYR A 530 -2.21 -3.62 29.26
CA TYR A 530 -1.33 -3.32 28.13
C TYR A 530 -0.44 -2.11 28.43
N PHE A 531 -1.03 -1.02 28.93
CA PHE A 531 -0.28 0.17 29.28
C PHE A 531 0.76 -0.08 30.36
N LEU A 532 0.40 -0.84 31.41
CA LEU A 532 1.32 -1.20 32.48
C LEU A 532 2.45 -2.12 32.01
N ASN A 533 2.19 -3.01 31.06
CA ASN A 533 3.21 -3.84 30.41
C ASN A 533 4.18 -3.04 29.54
N GLU A 534 3.78 -1.83 29.13
CA GLU A 534 4.60 -0.88 28.38
C GLU A 534 5.22 0.20 29.30
N TRP A 535 4.94 0.16 30.60
CA TRP A 535 5.23 1.25 31.54
C TRP A 535 6.71 1.62 31.58
N SER A 536 7.62 0.65 31.65
CA SER A 536 9.07 0.89 31.67
C SER A 536 9.53 1.70 30.45
N GLY A 537 8.99 1.38 29.29
CA GLY A 537 9.27 2.11 28.05
C GLY A 537 8.67 3.52 28.01
N ILE A 538 7.51 3.75 28.62
CA ILE A 538 6.89 5.08 28.75
C ILE A 538 7.64 5.94 29.76
N GLU A 539 7.96 5.38 30.94
CA GLU A 539 8.67 6.07 32.03
C GLU A 539 10.09 6.48 31.65
N ALA A 540 10.67 5.79 30.66
CA ALA A 540 11.98 6.09 30.12
C ALA A 540 12.02 7.28 29.14
N ILE A 541 10.90 7.68 28.55
CA ILE A 541 10.87 8.75 27.52
C ILE A 541 11.40 10.09 28.04
N PRO A 542 10.99 10.60 29.23
CA PRO A 542 11.46 11.88 29.74
C PRO A 542 12.91 11.87 30.25
N THR A 543 13.67 10.79 30.04
CA THR A 543 15.10 10.73 30.39
C THR A 543 16.00 11.40 29.36
N ALA A 544 15.48 11.74 28.17
CA ALA A 544 16.15 12.53 27.16
C ALA A 544 15.17 13.54 26.52
N GLY A 545 15.68 14.67 26.06
CA GLY A 545 14.83 15.71 25.49
C GLY A 545 14.39 15.45 24.07
N ASP A 546 15.11 14.63 23.33
CA ASP A 546 14.92 14.31 21.91
C ASP A 546 14.09 13.05 21.68
N TYR A 547 13.84 12.22 22.71
CA TYR A 547 12.97 11.04 22.57
C TYR A 547 11.53 11.44 22.28
N SER A 548 10.86 10.72 21.38
CA SER A 548 9.46 10.97 21.08
C SER A 548 8.53 10.25 22.06
N TRP A 549 7.38 10.87 22.40
CA TRP A 549 6.33 10.19 23.17
C TRP A 549 5.57 9.15 22.36
N ASP A 550 5.71 9.17 21.04
CA ASP A 550 5.03 8.22 20.17
C ASP A 550 5.87 7.81 18.96
N ASN A 551 5.44 6.75 18.30
CA ASN A 551 6.07 6.18 17.12
C ASN A 551 5.51 6.78 15.81
N ASN A 552 4.81 7.93 15.87
CA ASN A 552 4.09 8.50 14.73
C ASN A 552 5.02 8.87 13.56
N GLN A 553 6.28 9.17 13.81
CA GLN A 553 7.22 9.52 12.76
C GLN A 553 7.44 8.34 11.81
N ILE A 554 7.73 7.18 12.34
CA ILE A 554 7.95 5.97 11.52
C ILE A 554 6.63 5.43 10.95
N GLU A 555 5.50 5.59 11.65
CA GLU A 555 4.19 5.24 11.12
C GLU A 555 3.86 6.06 9.86
N ARG A 556 4.20 7.35 9.85
CA ARG A 556 4.05 8.19 8.64
C ARG A 556 4.94 7.72 7.50
N ILE A 557 6.15 7.23 7.80
CA ILE A 557 7.06 6.64 6.82
C ILE A 557 6.48 5.34 6.27
N ASN A 558 5.95 4.48 7.12
CA ASN A 558 5.28 3.24 6.72
C ASN A 558 4.05 3.46 5.81
N ARG A 559 3.47 4.67 5.82
CA ARG A 559 2.35 5.00 4.93
C ARG A 559 2.72 4.93 3.45
N TYR A 560 3.97 5.13 3.06
CA TYR A 560 4.39 4.98 1.66
C TYR A 560 4.16 3.55 1.17
N VAL A 561 4.51 2.55 1.96
CA VAL A 561 4.23 1.13 1.65
C VAL A 561 2.74 0.83 1.79
N SER A 562 2.10 1.28 2.88
CA SER A 562 0.70 0.96 3.17
C SER A 562 -0.30 1.63 2.20
N LEU A 563 0.02 2.79 1.63
CA LEU A 563 -0.76 3.43 0.59
C LEU A 563 -0.49 2.79 -0.78
N SER A 564 0.77 2.42 -1.04
CA SER A 564 1.15 1.75 -2.29
C SER A 564 0.36 0.46 -2.51
N ARG A 565 0.06 -0.31 -1.46
CA ARG A 565 -0.76 -1.53 -1.57
C ARG A 565 -2.22 -1.30 -1.98
N LYS A 566 -2.74 -0.07 -1.89
CA LYS A 566 -4.07 0.28 -2.41
C LYS A 566 -4.06 0.45 -3.93
N ASN A 567 -2.94 0.84 -4.49
CA ASN A 567 -2.75 1.04 -5.94
C ASN A 567 -2.12 -0.18 -6.62
N SER A 568 -1.18 -0.84 -5.92
CA SER A 568 -0.50 -2.06 -6.35
C SER A 568 -0.80 -3.15 -5.34
N LEU A 569 -1.74 -4.04 -5.66
CA LEU A 569 -2.33 -4.98 -4.73
C LEU A 569 -1.31 -5.97 -4.13
N PHE A 570 -0.20 -6.22 -4.83
CA PHE A 570 0.86 -7.15 -4.41
C PHE A 570 2.23 -6.77 -4.99
N PHE A 571 3.29 -7.20 -4.34
CA PHE A 571 4.60 -7.35 -4.98
C PHE A 571 4.59 -8.57 -5.88
N GLY A 572 5.21 -8.47 -7.07
CA GLY A 572 5.22 -9.56 -8.05
C GLY A 572 6.07 -10.78 -7.63
N SER A 573 6.89 -10.67 -6.58
CA SER A 573 7.72 -11.73 -6.01
C SER A 573 8.39 -11.26 -4.73
N HIS A 574 9.06 -12.14 -3.97
CA HIS A 574 9.94 -11.80 -2.86
C HIS A 574 11.05 -10.83 -3.29
N ALA A 575 11.75 -11.11 -4.38
CA ALA A 575 12.74 -10.21 -4.96
C ALA A 575 12.15 -8.85 -5.38
N GLY A 576 10.86 -8.78 -5.72
CA GLY A 576 10.13 -7.54 -5.98
C GLY A 576 9.92 -6.72 -4.70
N ALA A 577 9.67 -7.37 -3.58
CA ALA A 577 9.54 -6.73 -2.27
C ALA A 577 10.90 -6.19 -1.78
N GLU A 578 11.97 -6.97 -1.90
CA GLU A 578 13.35 -6.55 -1.58
C GLU A 578 13.76 -5.31 -2.37
N ARG A 579 13.54 -5.31 -3.68
CA ARG A 579 13.79 -4.12 -4.53
C ARG A 579 12.98 -2.92 -4.06
N GLY A 580 11.72 -3.13 -3.66
CA GLY A 580 10.88 -2.08 -3.09
C GLY A 580 11.52 -1.46 -1.86
N CYS A 581 12.09 -2.26 -0.97
CA CYS A 581 12.76 -1.79 0.25
C CYS A 581 13.93 -0.86 -0.05
N VAL A 582 14.75 -1.15 -1.06
CA VAL A 582 15.86 -0.28 -1.48
C VAL A 582 15.34 1.11 -1.87
N PHE A 583 14.36 1.18 -2.75
CA PHE A 583 13.82 2.47 -3.21
C PHE A 583 13.04 3.21 -2.13
N TYR A 584 12.26 2.52 -1.29
CA TYR A 584 11.57 3.16 -0.17
C TYR A 584 12.55 3.75 0.85
N SER A 585 13.67 3.06 1.10
CA SER A 585 14.72 3.56 1.99
C SER A 585 15.26 4.91 1.51
N LEU A 586 15.62 5.00 0.24
CA LEU A 586 16.14 6.24 -0.34
C LEU A 586 15.06 7.33 -0.44
N ALA A 587 13.87 6.98 -0.94
CA ALA A 587 12.77 7.94 -1.14
C ALA A 587 12.29 8.58 0.17
N CYS A 588 12.14 7.76 1.22
CA CYS A 588 11.70 8.25 2.53
C CYS A 588 12.79 9.09 3.22
N SER A 589 14.06 8.67 3.11
CA SER A 589 15.19 9.46 3.62
C SER A 589 15.30 10.82 2.91
N CYS A 590 15.16 10.87 1.58
CA CYS A 590 15.11 12.14 0.85
C CYS A 590 13.97 13.05 1.36
N ARG A 591 12.80 12.49 1.65
CA ARG A 591 11.68 13.27 2.20
C ARG A 591 11.96 13.84 3.57
N LEU A 592 12.63 13.11 4.44
CA LEU A 592 13.01 13.59 5.77
C LEU A 592 13.98 14.78 5.67
N HIS A 593 14.89 14.74 4.70
CA HIS A 593 15.86 15.82 4.42
C HIS A 593 15.32 16.91 3.48
N ARG A 594 14.04 16.85 3.07
CA ARG A 594 13.43 17.78 2.11
C ARG A 594 14.14 17.82 0.75
N ILE A 595 14.78 16.73 0.39
CA ILE A 595 15.48 16.55 -0.89
C ILE A 595 14.47 16.11 -1.95
N ASN A 596 14.57 16.66 -3.15
CA ASN A 596 13.83 16.17 -4.31
C ASN A 596 14.36 14.79 -4.72
N PHE A 597 13.54 13.76 -4.57
CA PHE A 597 13.94 12.38 -4.84
C PHE A 597 14.35 12.14 -6.30
N PHE A 598 13.70 12.82 -7.25
CA PHE A 598 14.07 12.74 -8.66
C PHE A 598 15.48 13.29 -8.89
N GLU A 599 15.79 14.48 -8.38
CA GLU A 599 17.09 15.11 -8.53
C GLU A 599 18.18 14.29 -7.85
N TYR A 600 17.92 13.86 -6.62
CA TYR A 600 18.85 13.00 -5.88
C TYR A 600 19.15 11.72 -6.64
N LEU A 601 18.12 11.00 -7.07
CA LEU A 601 18.30 9.69 -7.72
C LEU A 601 18.95 9.82 -9.09
N SER A 602 18.64 10.87 -9.83
CA SER A 602 19.26 11.17 -11.12
C SER A 602 20.77 11.42 -10.96
N ASP A 603 21.16 12.29 -10.04
CA ASP A 603 22.56 12.60 -9.73
C ASP A 603 23.29 11.38 -9.17
N LEU A 604 22.67 10.65 -8.23
CA LEU A 604 23.22 9.42 -7.66
C LEU A 604 23.56 8.39 -8.74
N LEU A 605 22.63 8.13 -9.66
CA LEU A 605 22.83 7.15 -10.73
C LEU A 605 23.98 7.54 -11.64
N ASN A 606 24.11 8.80 -12.00
CA ASN A 606 25.16 9.29 -12.86
C ASN A 606 26.53 9.24 -12.12
N ARG A 607 26.60 9.64 -10.84
CA ARG A 607 27.82 9.49 -10.04
C ARG A 607 28.27 8.04 -9.91
N MET A 608 27.31 7.12 -9.66
CA MET A 608 27.63 5.71 -9.49
C MET A 608 28.08 5.05 -10.81
N ALA A 609 27.64 5.54 -11.98
CA ALA A 609 28.11 5.10 -13.27
C ALA A 609 29.61 5.36 -13.46
N GLU A 610 30.16 6.42 -12.85
CA GLU A 610 31.56 6.82 -12.92
C GLU A 610 32.44 6.17 -11.84
N MET A 611 31.82 5.52 -10.83
CA MET A 611 32.54 4.91 -9.72
C MET A 611 33.31 3.67 -10.19
N PRO A 612 34.59 3.50 -9.74
CA PRO A 612 35.37 2.31 -10.06
C PRO A 612 34.70 1.03 -9.51
N ASN A 613 34.88 -0.07 -10.26
CA ASN A 613 34.49 -1.39 -9.75
C ASN A 613 35.31 -1.72 -8.49
N GLY A 614 34.66 -2.31 -7.48
CA GLY A 614 35.33 -2.65 -6.23
C GLY A 614 35.40 -1.50 -5.21
N THR A 615 34.74 -0.37 -5.46
CA THR A 615 34.64 0.71 -4.47
C THR A 615 34.13 0.17 -3.13
N PRO A 616 34.81 0.43 -2.00
CA PRO A 616 34.42 -0.09 -0.69
C PRO A 616 33.10 0.49 -0.23
N VAL A 617 32.35 -0.27 0.60
CA VAL A 617 30.99 0.09 1.05
C VAL A 617 30.98 1.43 1.78
N GLU A 618 32.01 1.74 2.52
CA GLU A 618 32.16 2.97 3.30
C GLU A 618 32.13 4.24 2.42
N ALA A 619 32.65 4.14 1.19
CA ALA A 619 32.63 5.27 0.25
C ALA A 619 31.21 5.68 -0.16
N TYR A 620 30.26 4.73 -0.14
CA TYR A 620 28.86 5.00 -0.45
C TYR A 620 28.14 5.79 0.66
N ARG A 621 28.73 5.89 1.87
CA ARG A 621 28.16 6.67 2.99
C ARG A 621 27.95 8.14 2.62
N ASN A 622 28.84 8.71 1.81
CA ASN A 622 28.77 10.10 1.38
C ASN A 622 27.73 10.34 0.26
N LEU A 623 27.16 9.30 -0.28
CA LEU A 623 26.09 9.36 -1.29
C LEU A 623 24.69 9.27 -0.66
N LEU A 624 24.58 8.96 0.63
CA LEU A 624 23.31 8.85 1.33
C LEU A 624 22.63 10.23 1.49
N PRO A 625 21.29 10.28 1.58
CA PRO A 625 20.53 11.53 1.59
C PRO A 625 20.95 12.55 2.65
N ASP A 626 21.39 12.11 3.83
CA ASP A 626 21.84 13.00 4.93
C ASP A 626 23.14 13.72 4.64
N LYS A 627 23.97 13.22 3.74
CA LYS A 627 25.24 13.79 3.31
C LYS A 627 25.26 14.27 1.86
N TRP A 628 24.16 14.03 1.14
CA TRP A 628 24.11 14.40 -0.26
C TRP A 628 24.05 15.92 -0.44
N THR A 629 24.93 16.42 -1.30
CA THR A 629 24.91 17.80 -1.78
C THR A 629 24.73 17.80 -3.30
N LYS A 630 23.85 18.67 -3.77
CA LYS A 630 23.63 18.85 -5.21
C LYS A 630 24.92 19.37 -5.84
N LYS A 631 25.51 18.66 -6.81
CA LYS A 631 26.56 19.21 -7.62
C LYS A 631 25.97 20.34 -8.45
N GLU A 632 26.55 21.53 -8.38
CA GLU A 632 26.28 22.57 -9.36
C GLU A 632 26.67 22.02 -10.74
N GLN A 633 25.70 21.97 -11.63
CA GLN A 633 25.99 21.66 -13.02
C GLN A 633 26.81 22.84 -13.55
N SER A 634 28.11 22.60 -13.76
CA SER A 634 28.93 23.49 -14.59
C SER A 634 28.22 23.64 -15.94
N LYS A 635 27.77 24.87 -16.19
CA LYS A 635 27.09 25.28 -17.44
C LYS A 635 27.99 25.05 -18.65
#